data_13725cbee2a6ef169b39841c717b096d
#
_entry.id   13725cbee2a6ef169b39841c717b096d
#
_cell.length_a   1.000
_cell.length_b   1.000
_cell.length_c   1.000
_cell.angle_alpha   90.00
_cell.angle_beta   90.00
_cell.angle_gamma   90.00
#
_symmetry.space_group_name_H-M   'P 1'
#
loop_
_entity.id
_entity.type
_entity.pdbx_description
1 polymer ?
#
loop_
_entity_poly.entity_id
_entity_poly.type
_entity_poly.pdbx_seq_one_letter_code
_entity_poly.pdbx_strand_id
1 'polypeptide(L)'
;KKAPVKKAAAKPSKAAPKAAKGKGKAEVPKKPRKKTPRSLRGMKDLLPKDESYWRRMYKKADEISAAYEYQYIETPIVEEAALFVRSIGKGTDVVDKEMYVFEDRDGGKIALRPEATASIARAYIEHGLHSTPQPSKVWYCGPMFRYDRPQAGRYREFHQFGAESIGERSPVVDAEVIALGYNFIRDLGIETTVYINSIGTVEDRERYLIELVGYFRSKRSYLSDLSKKRLTKNPLRILDSKEEQDIPIVEEAPQILDWLSEKSRTYFMQVLEYLDEAGVPYALKPTLVRGLDYYTDTVFEFYVEEGETGSQSALGGGGRYDGLIEELGGQPTPAAGFALGLERIMRILRAKDDGRELVGGNDSKIFFAQLGEQSRRRALGMIEGLRREGIVVQHNLAKTSLKAQLELANKYGVTHAVILGQKELLDGAVIIRDMESGIQEIVDQKKLGKELEKILKKGK
;
A
#
# COMPACT_ATOMS: atom_id res chain seq x y z
N LYS A 1 55.08 43.93 29.81
CA LYS A 1 55.92 43.71 31.01
C LYS A 1 55.70 42.26 31.43
N LYS A 2 56.60 41.41 31.06
CA LYS A 2 57.61 40.58 31.68
C LYS A 2 57.19 39.81 32.92
N ALA A 3 57.35 38.55 32.79
CA ALA A 3 57.55 37.31 33.56
C ALA A 3 58.10 37.53 35.03
N PRO A 4 58.28 36.49 35.87
CA PRO A 4 59.09 35.31 35.55
C PRO A 4 58.69 33.93 36.21
N VAL A 5 59.21 32.92 35.62
CA VAL A 5 59.71 31.60 36.00
C VAL A 5 60.19 31.41 37.46
N LYS A 6 59.91 30.25 38.07
CA LYS A 6 60.89 29.60 38.98
C LYS A 6 60.80 28.06 38.89
N LYS A 7 61.95 27.45 38.65
CA LYS A 7 62.35 26.04 38.72
C LYS A 7 62.60 25.59 40.17
N ALA A 8 62.45 24.30 40.43
CA ALA A 8 63.35 23.46 41.26
C ALA A 8 62.79 22.03 41.25
N ALA A 9 63.42 21.05 40.75
CA ALA A 9 64.66 20.32 41.06
C ALA A 9 64.34 19.03 41.87
N ALA A 10 64.59 17.97 41.25
CA ALA A 10 64.92 16.58 41.42
C ALA A 10 65.36 16.04 42.81
N LYS A 11 65.06 14.77 43.15
CA LYS A 11 66.01 13.63 43.14
C LYS A 11 65.33 12.30 43.49
N PRO A 12 65.97 11.16 43.28
CA PRO A 12 65.38 9.91 42.87
C PRO A 12 65.36 8.81 43.96
N SER A 13 64.54 7.78 43.80
CA SER A 13 64.66 6.53 44.55
C SER A 13 64.59 5.34 43.63
N LYS A 14 65.61 4.53 43.67
CA LYS A 14 65.80 3.24 43.00
C LYS A 14 64.92 2.17 43.66
N ALA A 15 64.21 1.40 42.91
CA ALA A 15 63.80 0.03 43.28
C ALA A 15 63.77 -0.85 42.03
N ALA A 16 64.39 -2.02 42.17
CA ALA A 16 64.70 -2.98 41.13
C ALA A 16 63.48 -3.74 40.58
N PRO A 17 63.57 -4.35 39.40
CA PRO A 17 62.40 -4.95 38.71
C PRO A 17 62.11 -6.36 39.21
N LYS A 18 60.84 -6.61 39.56
CA LYS A 18 60.29 -7.99 39.67
C LYS A 18 59.80 -8.46 38.29
N ALA A 19 60.46 -9.55 37.82
CA ALA A 19 60.02 -10.26 36.62
C ALA A 19 58.63 -10.86 36.81
N ALA A 20 57.65 -10.44 36.00
CA ALA A 20 56.38 -11.10 35.84
C ALA A 20 56.30 -11.81 34.47
N LYS A 21 56.35 -13.12 34.52
CA LYS A 21 56.04 -14.01 33.38
C LYS A 21 54.55 -13.86 33.11
N GLY A 22 54.19 -13.22 32.04
CA GLY A 22 52.82 -13.24 31.47
C GLY A 22 52.90 -13.50 29.97
N LYS A 23 52.69 -14.74 29.55
CA LYS A 23 52.51 -15.07 28.13
C LYS A 23 51.23 -14.42 27.67
N GLY A 24 51.31 -13.26 27.08
CA GLY A 24 50.21 -12.67 26.32
C GLY A 24 49.88 -13.53 25.11
N LYS A 25 48.74 -14.18 25.12
CA LYS A 25 48.18 -14.74 23.90
C LYS A 25 47.94 -13.60 22.93
N ALA A 26 48.66 -13.58 21.80
CA ALA A 26 48.39 -12.67 20.71
C ALA A 26 46.91 -12.80 20.31
N GLU A 27 46.12 -11.76 20.52
CA GLU A 27 44.76 -11.70 19.98
C GLU A 27 44.85 -11.68 18.46
N VAL A 28 44.39 -12.78 17.86
CA VAL A 28 44.18 -12.86 16.41
C VAL A 28 43.19 -11.78 16.03
N PRO A 29 43.51 -10.86 15.12
CA PRO A 29 42.59 -9.79 14.72
C PRO A 29 41.32 -10.44 14.16
N LYS A 30 40.21 -10.23 14.85
CA LYS A 30 38.88 -10.68 14.39
C LYS A 30 38.62 -10.04 13.03
N LYS A 31 38.53 -10.84 11.96
CA LYS A 31 38.12 -10.36 10.64
C LYS A 31 36.86 -9.51 10.79
N PRO A 32 36.77 -8.33 10.16
CA PRO A 32 35.59 -7.47 10.26
C PRO A 32 34.37 -8.29 9.82
N ARG A 33 33.37 -8.39 10.69
CA ARG A 33 32.10 -9.06 10.34
C ARG A 33 31.50 -8.34 9.13
N LYS A 34 31.27 -9.06 8.04
CA LYS A 34 30.56 -8.52 6.89
C LYS A 34 29.21 -7.97 7.38
N LYS A 35 28.91 -6.72 7.05
CA LYS A 35 27.60 -6.13 7.37
C LYS A 35 26.52 -6.93 6.62
N THR A 36 25.53 -7.40 7.33
CA THR A 36 24.36 -8.04 6.73
C THR A 36 23.61 -7.00 5.89
N PRO A 37 23.31 -7.27 4.62
CA PRO A 37 22.47 -6.41 3.79
C PRO A 37 21.12 -6.17 4.47
N ARG A 38 20.58 -4.98 4.28
CA ARG A 38 19.25 -4.59 4.77
C ARG A 38 18.53 -3.83 3.67
N SER A 39 17.20 -3.88 3.69
CA SER A 39 16.37 -3.06 2.82
C SER A 39 16.65 -1.56 3.02
N LEU A 40 16.41 -0.77 2.01
CA LEU A 40 16.54 0.68 2.07
C LEU A 40 15.56 1.27 3.08
N ARG A 41 15.94 2.38 3.71
CA ARG A 41 15.06 3.07 4.66
C ARG A 41 13.77 3.51 3.96
N GLY A 42 12.64 3.08 4.49
CA GLY A 42 11.31 3.39 3.95
C GLY A 42 10.82 2.41 2.90
N MET A 43 11.61 1.39 2.55
CA MET A 43 11.18 0.26 1.73
C MET A 43 11.10 -0.99 2.61
N LYS A 44 10.08 -1.82 2.39
CA LYS A 44 9.83 -3.00 3.23
C LYS A 44 9.56 -4.23 2.37
N ASP A 45 10.10 -5.35 2.83
CA ASP A 45 9.72 -6.64 2.28
C ASP A 45 8.28 -7.00 2.69
N LEU A 46 7.53 -7.54 1.76
CA LEU A 46 6.26 -8.19 2.02
C LEU A 46 6.55 -9.63 2.47
N LEU A 47 6.33 -9.91 3.74
CA LEU A 47 6.67 -11.20 4.32
C LEU A 47 5.47 -12.20 4.26
N PRO A 48 5.72 -13.53 4.33
CA PRO A 48 4.65 -14.52 4.32
C PRO A 48 3.56 -14.32 5.38
N LYS A 49 3.89 -13.74 6.53
CA LYS A 49 2.91 -13.38 7.56
C LYS A 49 1.90 -12.30 7.13
N ASP A 50 2.22 -11.55 6.08
CA ASP A 50 1.41 -10.47 5.54
C ASP A 50 0.59 -10.91 4.32
N GLU A 51 0.91 -12.09 3.77
CA GLU A 51 0.37 -12.60 2.51
C GLU A 51 -1.16 -12.68 2.51
N SER A 52 -1.77 -13.15 3.61
CA SER A 52 -3.22 -13.30 3.72
C SER A 52 -3.96 -11.98 3.55
N TYR A 53 -3.45 -10.89 4.14
CA TYR A 53 -4.02 -9.56 4.00
C TYR A 53 -3.89 -9.05 2.56
N TRP A 54 -2.70 -9.21 1.96
CA TRP A 54 -2.46 -8.82 0.59
C TRP A 54 -3.36 -9.58 -0.38
N ARG A 55 -3.43 -10.90 -0.25
CA ARG A 55 -4.30 -11.73 -1.08
C ARG A 55 -5.76 -11.32 -0.97
N ARG A 56 -6.24 -11.03 0.25
CA ARG A 56 -7.61 -10.54 0.50
C ARG A 56 -7.86 -9.21 -0.21
N MET A 57 -6.94 -8.25 -0.10
CA MET A 57 -7.06 -6.93 -0.73
C MET A 57 -7.03 -7.04 -2.26
N TYR A 58 -6.07 -7.79 -2.84
CA TYR A 58 -5.98 -7.98 -4.29
C TYR A 58 -7.22 -8.67 -4.86
N LYS A 59 -7.66 -9.74 -4.21
CA LYS A 59 -8.88 -10.45 -4.60
C LYS A 59 -10.11 -9.53 -4.58
N LYS A 60 -10.24 -8.71 -3.53
CA LYS A 60 -11.35 -7.77 -3.43
C LYS A 60 -11.26 -6.66 -4.47
N ALA A 61 -10.06 -6.17 -4.79
CA ALA A 61 -9.85 -5.18 -5.84
C ALA A 61 -10.27 -5.72 -7.22
N ASP A 62 -9.92 -6.96 -7.54
CA ASP A 62 -10.31 -7.63 -8.77
C ASP A 62 -11.84 -7.83 -8.85
N GLU A 63 -12.43 -8.39 -7.79
CA GLU A 63 -13.88 -8.65 -7.71
C GLU A 63 -14.71 -7.38 -7.88
N ILE A 64 -14.35 -6.31 -7.17
CA ILE A 64 -15.14 -5.07 -7.21
C ILE A 64 -14.93 -4.33 -8.53
N SER A 65 -13.71 -4.31 -9.05
CA SER A 65 -13.44 -3.67 -10.35
C SER A 65 -14.21 -4.36 -11.48
N ALA A 66 -14.29 -5.69 -11.46
CA ALA A 66 -15.10 -6.44 -12.40
C ALA A 66 -16.61 -6.12 -12.26
N ALA A 67 -17.11 -5.96 -11.02
CA ALA A 67 -18.51 -5.62 -10.77
C ALA A 67 -18.90 -4.22 -11.29
N TYR A 68 -17.94 -3.28 -11.36
CA TYR A 68 -18.10 -1.94 -11.91
C TYR A 68 -17.66 -1.83 -13.39
N GLU A 69 -17.32 -2.97 -14.03
CA GLU A 69 -16.89 -3.06 -15.44
C GLU A 69 -15.55 -2.36 -15.73
N TYR A 70 -14.66 -2.24 -14.74
CA TYR A 70 -13.32 -1.72 -14.93
C TYR A 70 -12.36 -2.82 -15.38
N GLN A 71 -11.56 -2.54 -16.40
CA GLN A 71 -10.55 -3.47 -16.95
C GLN A 71 -9.18 -3.21 -16.34
N TYR A 72 -8.41 -4.27 -16.12
CA TYR A 72 -7.06 -4.15 -15.56
C TYR A 72 -6.09 -3.50 -16.53
N ILE A 73 -5.31 -2.55 -16.04
CA ILE A 73 -4.19 -1.94 -16.75
C ILE A 73 -2.93 -1.95 -15.88
N GLU A 74 -1.79 -2.23 -16.48
CA GLU A 74 -0.49 -2.11 -15.85
C GLU A 74 0.43 -1.25 -16.72
N THR A 75 1.01 -0.22 -16.13
CA THR A 75 1.97 0.67 -16.80
C THR A 75 3.37 0.41 -16.27
N PRO A 76 4.44 0.74 -17.02
CA PRO A 76 5.80 0.62 -16.55
C PRO A 76 6.03 1.32 -15.19
N ILE A 77 6.94 0.75 -14.38
CA ILE A 77 7.37 1.36 -13.11
C ILE A 77 8.28 2.56 -13.37
N VAL A 78 9.02 2.52 -14.45
CA VAL A 78 9.95 3.57 -14.89
C VAL A 78 9.37 4.29 -16.08
N GLU A 79 9.31 5.61 -16.01
CA GLU A 79 8.79 6.48 -17.04
C GLU A 79 9.76 7.66 -17.26
N GLU A 80 9.57 8.44 -18.33
CA GLU A 80 10.26 9.71 -18.46
C GLU A 80 9.92 10.66 -17.31
N ALA A 81 10.92 11.26 -16.67
CA ALA A 81 10.67 12.19 -15.57
C ALA A 81 9.79 13.38 -15.99
N ALA A 82 9.88 13.78 -17.26
CA ALA A 82 9.09 14.86 -17.85
C ALA A 82 7.58 14.59 -17.79
N LEU A 83 7.14 13.33 -17.87
CA LEU A 83 5.74 12.95 -17.72
C LEU A 83 5.16 13.48 -16.41
N PHE A 84 5.82 13.17 -15.30
CA PHE A 84 5.34 13.57 -13.97
C PHE A 84 5.51 15.05 -13.68
N VAL A 85 6.56 15.69 -14.21
CA VAL A 85 6.77 17.14 -14.06
C VAL A 85 5.67 17.94 -14.77
N ARG A 86 5.19 17.46 -15.93
CA ARG A 86 4.09 18.09 -16.68
C ARG A 86 2.75 17.85 -16.01
N SER A 87 2.45 16.62 -15.63
CA SER A 87 1.13 16.22 -15.09
C SER A 87 0.90 16.68 -13.66
N ILE A 88 1.87 16.49 -12.76
CA ILE A 88 1.70 16.76 -11.32
C ILE A 88 1.86 18.24 -11.00
N GLY A 89 2.62 18.96 -11.81
CA GLY A 89 2.89 20.39 -11.68
C GLY A 89 4.20 20.71 -10.94
N LYS A 90 4.92 21.70 -11.47
CA LYS A 90 6.10 22.26 -10.81
C LYS A 90 5.70 23.01 -9.55
N GLY A 91 6.45 22.80 -8.45
CA GLY A 91 6.15 23.43 -7.16
C GLY A 91 5.31 22.58 -6.22
N THR A 92 4.89 21.39 -6.65
CA THR A 92 4.33 20.38 -5.77
C THR A 92 5.45 19.66 -4.99
N ASP A 93 5.16 19.22 -3.76
CA ASP A 93 6.16 18.49 -2.96
C ASP A 93 6.60 17.19 -3.65
N VAL A 94 5.71 16.55 -4.40
CA VAL A 94 5.99 15.32 -5.14
C VAL A 94 7.09 15.56 -6.19
N VAL A 95 6.94 16.57 -7.03
CA VAL A 95 7.90 16.87 -8.11
C VAL A 95 9.19 17.48 -7.55
N ASP A 96 9.08 18.43 -6.61
CA ASP A 96 10.26 19.18 -6.13
C ASP A 96 11.17 18.36 -5.20
N LYS A 97 10.61 17.35 -4.47
CA LYS A 97 11.32 16.70 -3.36
C LYS A 97 11.19 15.19 -3.26
N GLU A 98 10.10 14.60 -3.82
CA GLU A 98 9.76 13.21 -3.51
C GLU A 98 9.99 12.25 -4.68
N MET A 99 10.17 12.73 -5.92
CA MET A 99 10.44 11.85 -7.05
C MET A 99 11.82 11.21 -6.96
N TYR A 100 11.90 9.91 -7.27
CA TYR A 100 13.15 9.22 -7.57
C TYR A 100 13.49 9.44 -9.03
N VAL A 101 14.43 10.32 -9.31
CA VAL A 101 14.90 10.66 -10.68
C VAL A 101 16.35 10.22 -10.84
N PHE A 102 16.68 9.60 -11.94
CA PHE A 102 18.02 9.17 -12.32
C PHE A 102 18.22 9.26 -13.84
N GLU A 103 19.45 9.16 -14.29
CA GLU A 103 19.78 9.15 -15.70
C GLU A 103 19.89 7.71 -16.19
N ASP A 104 19.33 7.43 -17.35
CA ASP A 104 19.55 6.17 -18.05
C ASP A 104 20.93 6.17 -18.74
N ARG A 105 21.25 5.09 -19.46
CA ARG A 105 22.53 4.95 -20.13
C ARG A 105 22.72 5.91 -21.30
N ASP A 106 21.64 6.43 -21.86
CA ASP A 106 21.62 7.33 -22.99
C ASP A 106 21.54 8.81 -22.54
N GLY A 107 21.54 9.05 -21.21
CA GLY A 107 21.49 10.38 -20.61
C GLY A 107 20.08 10.95 -20.46
N GLY A 108 19.05 10.15 -20.73
CA GLY A 108 17.65 10.51 -20.51
C GLY A 108 17.30 10.56 -19.04
N LYS A 109 16.52 11.55 -18.60
CA LYS A 109 16.01 11.63 -17.24
C LYS A 109 14.77 10.76 -17.12
N ILE A 110 14.88 9.72 -16.30
CA ILE A 110 13.82 8.79 -15.99
C ILE A 110 13.47 8.83 -14.49
N ALA A 111 12.28 8.41 -14.13
CA ALA A 111 11.80 8.40 -12.76
C ALA A 111 11.06 7.10 -12.42
N LEU A 112 11.14 6.69 -11.16
CA LEU A 112 10.19 5.72 -10.63
C LEU A 112 8.85 6.44 -10.45
N ARG A 113 7.75 5.83 -10.93
CA ARG A 113 6.40 6.42 -10.88
C ARG A 113 5.99 6.79 -9.45
N PRO A 114 5.68 8.06 -9.15
CA PRO A 114 5.20 8.48 -7.84
C PRO A 114 3.70 8.25 -7.65
N GLU A 115 2.97 8.02 -8.74
CA GLU A 115 1.55 7.72 -8.85
C GLU A 115 1.26 7.10 -10.24
N ALA A 116 0.07 6.58 -10.48
CA ALA A 116 -0.23 5.87 -11.72
C ALA A 116 -1.05 6.70 -12.75
N THR A 117 -1.81 7.69 -12.30
CA THR A 117 -2.74 8.44 -13.15
C THR A 117 -2.06 9.06 -14.39
N ALA A 118 -0.88 9.67 -14.20
CA ALA A 118 -0.12 10.23 -15.32
C ALA A 118 0.34 9.15 -16.31
N SER A 119 0.80 8.00 -15.81
CA SER A 119 1.21 6.87 -16.67
C SER A 119 0.01 6.29 -17.44
N ILE A 120 -1.17 6.24 -16.81
CA ILE A 120 -2.41 5.78 -17.45
C ILE A 120 -2.87 6.79 -18.51
N ALA A 121 -2.82 8.09 -18.21
CA ALA A 121 -3.12 9.15 -19.20
C ALA A 121 -2.19 9.07 -20.41
N ARG A 122 -0.87 8.86 -20.20
CA ARG A 122 0.09 8.62 -21.28
C ARG A 122 -0.28 7.37 -22.08
N ALA A 123 -0.61 6.25 -21.42
CA ALA A 123 -1.01 5.01 -22.09
C ALA A 123 -2.30 5.20 -22.90
N TYR A 124 -3.29 5.93 -22.37
CA TYR A 124 -4.52 6.28 -23.08
C TYR A 124 -4.24 7.02 -24.40
N ILE A 125 -3.31 7.98 -24.38
CA ILE A 125 -2.89 8.74 -25.57
C ILE A 125 -2.11 7.83 -26.54
N GLU A 126 -1.06 7.17 -26.05
CA GLU A 126 -0.12 6.40 -26.86
C GLU A 126 -0.79 5.23 -27.58
N HIS A 127 -1.70 4.55 -26.94
CA HIS A 127 -2.40 3.40 -27.51
C HIS A 127 -3.73 3.76 -28.17
N GLY A 128 -4.06 5.04 -28.29
CA GLY A 128 -5.28 5.49 -28.98
C GLY A 128 -6.57 5.00 -28.32
N LEU A 129 -6.62 4.84 -26.98
CA LEU A 129 -7.78 4.32 -26.27
C LEU A 129 -9.03 5.19 -26.40
N HIS A 130 -8.88 6.46 -26.86
CA HIS A 130 -9.99 7.33 -27.22
C HIS A 130 -10.84 6.80 -28.37
N SER A 131 -10.32 5.88 -29.18
CA SER A 131 -11.06 5.24 -30.29
C SER A 131 -11.86 4.02 -29.85
N THR A 132 -11.72 3.57 -28.62
CA THR A 132 -12.54 2.49 -28.03
C THR A 132 -13.85 3.04 -27.48
N PRO A 133 -14.85 2.20 -27.15
CA PRO A 133 -16.05 2.66 -26.47
C PRO A 133 -15.73 3.44 -25.21
N GLN A 134 -16.41 4.58 -25.02
CA GLN A 134 -16.18 5.49 -23.91
C GLN A 134 -17.33 5.39 -22.88
N PRO A 135 -17.09 5.64 -21.59
CA PRO A 135 -15.77 5.94 -20.99
C PRO A 135 -14.86 4.70 -20.96
N SER A 136 -13.54 4.94 -21.11
CA SER A 136 -12.53 3.92 -20.85
C SER A 136 -12.37 3.76 -19.34
N LYS A 137 -12.85 2.66 -18.79
CA LYS A 137 -12.80 2.32 -17.36
C LYS A 137 -11.65 1.38 -17.09
N VAL A 138 -10.63 1.85 -16.38
CA VAL A 138 -9.44 1.04 -16.08
C VAL A 138 -9.10 1.06 -14.60
N TRP A 139 -8.60 -0.06 -14.06
CA TRP A 139 -8.12 -0.17 -12.70
C TRP A 139 -6.71 -0.76 -12.65
N TYR A 140 -5.99 -0.43 -11.60
CA TYR A 140 -4.62 -0.89 -11.39
C TYR A 140 -4.36 -1.24 -9.93
N CYS A 141 -3.36 -2.10 -9.72
CA CYS A 141 -2.84 -2.39 -8.39
C CYS A 141 -1.33 -2.63 -8.49
N GLY A 142 -0.53 -1.82 -7.79
CA GLY A 142 0.92 -1.94 -7.91
C GLY A 142 1.73 -0.94 -7.11
N PRO A 143 3.08 -1.05 -7.17
CA PRO A 143 3.98 -0.22 -6.40
C PRO A 143 4.14 1.19 -6.98
N MET A 144 4.25 2.16 -6.05
CA MET A 144 4.57 3.57 -6.28
C MET A 144 5.76 3.98 -5.43
N PHE A 145 6.46 5.05 -5.81
CA PHE A 145 7.72 5.43 -5.18
C PHE A 145 7.76 6.93 -4.87
N ARG A 146 7.90 7.29 -3.58
CA ARG A 146 8.05 8.68 -3.13
C ARG A 146 9.12 8.78 -2.06
N TYR A 147 10.07 9.68 -2.22
CA TYR A 147 11.12 9.94 -1.23
C TYR A 147 10.58 10.79 -0.07
N ASP A 148 9.53 10.31 0.57
CA ASP A 148 8.94 10.98 1.73
C ASP A 148 9.64 10.56 3.04
N ARG A 149 9.35 11.30 4.12
CA ARG A 149 9.83 10.96 5.46
C ARG A 149 9.07 9.72 5.96
N PRO A 150 9.76 8.57 6.16
CA PRO A 150 9.07 7.35 6.56
C PRO A 150 8.40 7.49 7.92
N GLN A 151 7.12 7.17 7.98
CA GLN A 151 6.32 7.07 9.21
C GLN A 151 5.31 5.93 9.08
N ALA A 152 4.56 5.64 10.15
CA ALA A 152 3.59 4.56 10.12
C ALA A 152 2.57 4.75 8.98
N GLY A 153 2.52 3.79 8.06
CA GLY A 153 1.65 3.84 6.87
C GLY A 153 2.14 4.74 5.73
N ARG A 154 3.31 5.39 5.85
CA ARG A 154 3.98 6.12 4.77
C ARG A 154 5.34 5.50 4.51
N TYR A 155 5.50 4.91 3.35
CA TYR A 155 6.74 4.27 2.91
C TYR A 155 7.25 4.96 1.65
N ARG A 156 8.50 4.71 1.29
CA ARG A 156 9.11 5.21 0.06
C ARG A 156 8.77 4.34 -1.15
N GLU A 157 8.51 3.08 -0.91
CA GLU A 157 7.85 2.15 -1.81
C GLU A 157 6.55 1.74 -1.15
N PHE A 158 5.42 1.94 -1.81
CA PHE A 158 4.09 1.67 -1.30
C PHE A 158 3.18 1.24 -2.46
N HIS A 159 2.14 0.50 -2.16
CA HIS A 159 1.23 -0.01 -3.18
C HIS A 159 -0.09 0.78 -3.16
N GLN A 160 -0.61 1.00 -4.35
CA GLN A 160 -1.91 1.59 -4.55
C GLN A 160 -2.84 0.64 -5.30
N PHE A 161 -4.10 0.60 -4.88
CA PHE A 161 -5.24 0.23 -5.69
C PHE A 161 -5.89 1.52 -6.18
N GLY A 162 -6.16 1.63 -7.47
CA GLY A 162 -6.84 2.79 -8.04
C GLY A 162 -7.64 2.44 -9.28
N ALA A 163 -8.53 3.34 -9.65
CA ALA A 163 -9.36 3.23 -10.84
C ALA A 163 -9.54 4.60 -11.49
N GLU A 164 -9.55 4.60 -12.82
CA GLU A 164 -9.67 5.80 -13.65
C GLU A 164 -10.79 5.60 -14.68
N SER A 165 -11.71 6.55 -14.77
CA SER A 165 -12.75 6.63 -15.81
C SER A 165 -12.43 7.81 -16.71
N ILE A 166 -12.12 7.54 -17.98
CA ILE A 166 -11.60 8.51 -18.94
C ILE A 166 -12.54 8.60 -20.13
N GLY A 167 -12.91 9.81 -20.56
CA GLY A 167 -13.69 10.04 -21.77
C GLY A 167 -15.09 10.59 -21.54
N GLU A 168 -15.58 10.69 -20.31
CA GLU A 168 -16.94 11.16 -20.02
C GLU A 168 -16.96 12.25 -18.96
N ARG A 169 -17.67 13.35 -19.26
CA ARG A 169 -17.93 14.42 -18.29
C ARG A 169 -19.36 14.37 -17.80
N SER A 170 -19.59 13.59 -16.76
CA SER A 170 -20.90 13.50 -16.12
C SER A 170 -20.75 13.39 -14.61
N PRO A 171 -21.62 14.04 -13.80
CA PRO A 171 -21.58 13.93 -12.34
C PRO A 171 -21.73 12.48 -11.84
N VAL A 172 -22.45 11.62 -12.55
CA VAL A 172 -22.62 10.21 -12.20
C VAL A 172 -21.30 9.44 -12.26
N VAL A 173 -20.37 9.84 -13.14
CA VAL A 173 -19.03 9.22 -13.23
C VAL A 173 -18.22 9.50 -11.96
N ASP A 174 -18.27 10.72 -11.45
CA ASP A 174 -17.60 11.08 -10.21
C ASP A 174 -18.18 10.28 -9.03
N ALA A 175 -19.51 10.19 -8.96
CA ALA A 175 -20.19 9.42 -7.92
C ALA A 175 -19.88 7.92 -8.02
N GLU A 176 -19.81 7.33 -9.23
CA GLU A 176 -19.44 5.93 -9.45
C GLU A 176 -18.01 5.66 -9.00
N VAL A 177 -17.06 6.53 -9.35
CA VAL A 177 -15.65 6.43 -8.94
C VAL A 177 -15.52 6.47 -7.41
N ILE A 178 -16.26 7.37 -6.75
CA ILE A 178 -16.29 7.46 -5.28
C ILE A 178 -16.93 6.20 -4.68
N ALA A 179 -18.05 5.74 -5.23
CA ALA A 179 -18.76 4.55 -4.75
C ALA A 179 -17.89 3.28 -4.86
N LEU A 180 -17.13 3.13 -5.96
CA LEU A 180 -16.21 2.01 -6.13
C LEU A 180 -15.15 1.99 -5.02
N GLY A 181 -14.49 3.12 -4.79
CA GLY A 181 -13.48 3.24 -3.72
C GLY A 181 -14.05 2.99 -2.32
N TYR A 182 -15.21 3.57 -2.02
CA TYR A 182 -15.94 3.39 -0.76
C TYR A 182 -16.32 1.92 -0.54
N ASN A 183 -16.94 1.29 -1.54
CA ASN A 183 -17.39 -0.09 -1.44
C ASN A 183 -16.22 -1.07 -1.31
N PHE A 184 -15.09 -0.82 -1.95
CA PHE A 184 -13.87 -1.60 -1.74
C PHE A 184 -13.43 -1.61 -0.27
N ILE A 185 -13.41 -0.44 0.36
CA ILE A 185 -13.00 -0.30 1.77
C ILE A 185 -14.03 -0.94 2.70
N ARG A 186 -15.33 -0.70 2.46
CA ARG A 186 -16.45 -1.29 3.20
C ARG A 186 -16.44 -2.82 3.15
N ASP A 187 -16.22 -3.39 1.95
CA ASP A 187 -16.20 -4.84 1.75
C ASP A 187 -15.00 -5.53 2.40
N LEU A 188 -13.95 -4.77 2.72
CA LEU A 188 -12.86 -5.22 3.60
C LEU A 188 -13.22 -5.14 5.09
N GLY A 189 -14.42 -4.62 5.42
CA GLY A 189 -14.90 -4.48 6.79
C GLY A 189 -14.38 -3.22 7.49
N ILE A 190 -14.01 -2.17 6.75
CA ILE A 190 -13.51 -0.90 7.30
C ILE A 190 -14.59 0.17 7.13
N GLU A 191 -15.02 0.77 8.23
CA GLU A 191 -15.91 1.93 8.23
C GLU A 191 -15.15 3.18 7.80
N THR A 192 -15.73 3.95 6.88
CA THR A 192 -15.04 5.07 6.23
C THR A 192 -16.02 6.19 5.97
N THR A 193 -15.59 7.42 6.18
CA THR A 193 -16.30 8.62 5.76
C THR A 193 -15.61 9.20 4.53
N VAL A 194 -16.38 9.57 3.51
CA VAL A 194 -15.91 10.30 2.33
C VAL A 194 -15.96 11.79 2.62
N TYR A 195 -14.80 12.45 2.72
CA TYR A 195 -14.77 13.90 2.68
C TYR A 195 -14.72 14.37 1.24
N ILE A 196 -15.62 15.28 0.88
CA ILE A 196 -15.78 15.74 -0.50
C ILE A 196 -15.80 17.28 -0.56
N ASN A 197 -15.26 17.82 -1.64
CA ASN A 197 -15.29 19.24 -1.97
C ASN A 197 -15.36 19.42 -3.49
N SER A 198 -15.65 20.63 -3.95
CA SER A 198 -15.40 21.05 -5.32
C SER A 198 -14.37 22.18 -5.33
N ILE A 199 -13.35 22.05 -6.16
CA ILE A 199 -12.38 23.12 -6.42
C ILE A 199 -12.70 23.91 -7.69
N GLY A 200 -13.85 23.63 -8.31
CA GLY A 200 -14.35 24.28 -9.51
C GLY A 200 -13.49 24.11 -10.75
N THR A 201 -13.89 24.79 -11.82
CA THR A 201 -13.08 24.89 -13.04
C THR A 201 -11.82 25.76 -12.79
N VAL A 202 -10.97 25.88 -13.80
CA VAL A 202 -9.78 26.75 -13.75
C VAL A 202 -10.23 28.21 -13.50
N GLU A 203 -11.29 28.66 -14.18
CA GLU A 203 -11.82 30.02 -14.05
C GLU A 203 -12.44 30.30 -12.68
N ASP A 204 -13.16 29.32 -12.09
CA ASP A 204 -13.69 29.42 -10.73
C ASP A 204 -12.55 29.55 -9.72
N ARG A 205 -11.51 28.73 -9.89
CA ARG A 205 -10.33 28.70 -9.03
C ARG A 205 -9.52 30.00 -9.13
N GLU A 206 -9.35 30.57 -10.33
CA GLU A 206 -8.67 31.86 -10.50
C GLU A 206 -9.39 32.98 -9.73
N ARG A 207 -10.71 33.06 -9.83
CA ARG A 207 -11.50 34.03 -9.06
C ARG A 207 -11.35 33.84 -7.55
N TYR A 208 -11.46 32.60 -7.09
CA TYR A 208 -11.28 32.28 -5.68
C TYR A 208 -9.90 32.62 -5.16
N LEU A 209 -8.84 32.34 -5.95
CA LEU A 209 -7.46 32.62 -5.57
C LEU A 209 -7.19 34.09 -5.30
N ILE A 210 -7.88 35.02 -5.97
CA ILE A 210 -7.73 36.45 -5.73
C ILE A 210 -8.13 36.75 -4.27
N GLU A 211 -9.27 36.27 -3.83
CA GLU A 211 -9.78 36.47 -2.47
C GLU A 211 -8.93 35.72 -1.43
N LEU A 212 -8.63 34.45 -1.70
CA LEU A 212 -7.83 33.64 -0.79
C LEU A 212 -6.45 34.23 -0.54
N VAL A 213 -5.78 34.71 -1.58
CA VAL A 213 -4.48 35.39 -1.47
C VAL A 213 -4.63 36.72 -0.73
N GLY A 214 -5.69 37.51 -0.99
CA GLY A 214 -5.99 38.72 -0.26
C GLY A 214 -6.15 38.47 1.25
N TYR A 215 -6.93 37.45 1.59
CA TYR A 215 -7.15 37.00 2.97
C TYR A 215 -5.83 36.56 3.65
N PHE A 216 -5.08 35.66 3.05
CA PHE A 216 -3.82 35.17 3.65
C PHE A 216 -2.73 36.26 3.72
N ARG A 217 -2.72 37.24 2.81
CA ARG A 217 -1.82 38.41 2.91
C ARG A 217 -2.13 39.25 4.13
N SER A 218 -3.41 39.47 4.44
CA SER A 218 -3.80 40.22 5.64
C SER A 218 -3.42 39.51 6.94
N LYS A 219 -3.35 38.18 6.94
CA LYS A 219 -2.97 37.33 8.10
C LYS A 219 -1.51 36.87 8.06
N ARG A 220 -0.69 37.38 7.12
CA ARG A 220 0.67 36.85 6.84
C ARG A 220 1.59 36.76 8.06
N SER A 221 1.49 37.70 9.02
CA SER A 221 2.30 37.70 10.24
C SER A 221 2.04 36.49 11.13
N TYR A 222 0.83 35.93 11.07
CA TYR A 222 0.39 34.80 11.88
C TYR A 222 0.61 33.43 11.20
N LEU A 223 0.89 33.41 9.89
CA LEU A 223 1.14 32.16 9.15
C LEU A 223 2.48 31.55 9.52
N SER A 224 2.57 30.22 9.42
CA SER A 224 3.82 29.46 9.52
C SER A 224 4.80 29.86 8.40
N ASP A 225 6.09 29.61 8.61
CA ASP A 225 7.10 29.89 7.59
C ASP A 225 6.90 29.03 6.31
N LEU A 226 6.33 27.84 6.47
CA LEU A 226 5.92 27.00 5.35
C LEU A 226 4.78 27.62 4.57
N SER A 227 3.73 28.08 5.25
CA SER A 227 2.56 28.73 4.64
C SER A 227 2.89 30.09 4.04
N LYS A 228 3.83 30.85 4.61
CA LYS A 228 4.38 32.07 3.98
C LYS A 228 5.05 31.79 2.63
N LYS A 229 5.74 30.66 2.50
CA LYS A 229 6.34 30.22 1.22
C LYS A 229 5.28 29.75 0.23
N ARG A 230 4.27 29.01 0.72
CA ARG A 230 3.14 28.54 -0.09
C ARG A 230 2.29 29.69 -0.63
N LEU A 231 2.16 30.79 0.12
CA LEU A 231 1.40 31.97 -0.31
C LEU A 231 1.87 32.55 -1.65
N THR A 232 3.15 32.39 -1.99
CA THR A 232 3.71 32.88 -3.26
C THR A 232 3.76 31.81 -4.35
N LYS A 233 3.74 30.53 -4.00
CA LYS A 233 3.90 29.43 -4.97
C LYS A 233 2.60 28.70 -5.27
N ASN A 234 1.87 28.31 -4.25
CA ASN A 234 0.62 27.57 -4.34
C ASN A 234 -0.25 27.86 -3.11
N PRO A 235 -1.03 28.97 -3.10
CA PRO A 235 -1.83 29.42 -1.96
C PRO A 235 -2.87 28.40 -1.50
N LEU A 236 -3.45 27.59 -2.42
CA LEU A 236 -4.42 26.55 -2.08
C LEU A 236 -3.84 25.53 -1.09
N ARG A 237 -2.53 25.26 -1.14
CA ARG A 237 -1.86 24.33 -0.23
C ARG A 237 -1.79 24.82 1.22
N ILE A 238 -2.12 26.08 1.49
CA ILE A 238 -2.24 26.58 2.86
C ILE A 238 -3.48 25.99 3.53
N LEU A 239 -4.56 25.74 2.77
CA LEU A 239 -5.79 25.12 3.28
C LEU A 239 -5.58 23.71 3.84
N ASP A 240 -4.52 22.99 3.37
CA ASP A 240 -4.11 21.68 3.89
C ASP A 240 -2.97 21.79 4.91
N SER A 241 -2.76 22.96 5.51
CA SER A 241 -1.69 23.10 6.53
C SER A 241 -2.05 22.31 7.79
N LYS A 242 -1.03 21.65 8.35
CA LYS A 242 -1.12 20.92 9.62
C LYS A 242 -0.36 21.61 10.75
N GLU A 243 0.17 22.80 10.46
CA GLU A 243 0.84 23.63 11.46
C GLU A 243 -0.22 24.21 12.40
N GLU A 244 -0.07 24.01 13.70
CA GLU A 244 -1.04 24.43 14.72
C GLU A 244 -1.42 25.93 14.62
N GLN A 245 -0.43 26.79 14.29
CA GLN A 245 -0.67 28.23 14.14
C GLN A 245 -1.47 28.61 12.89
N ASP A 246 -1.51 27.74 11.86
CA ASP A 246 -2.25 27.99 10.63
C ASP A 246 -3.73 27.54 10.76
N ILE A 247 -4.04 26.58 11.64
CA ILE A 247 -5.38 25.98 11.77
C ILE A 247 -6.47 27.05 11.94
N PRO A 248 -6.42 27.98 12.91
CA PRO A 248 -7.48 28.97 13.08
C PRO A 248 -7.60 29.93 11.88
N ILE A 249 -6.50 30.18 11.18
CA ILE A 249 -6.50 31.04 10.00
C ILE A 249 -7.16 30.32 8.81
N VAL A 250 -6.94 29.01 8.69
CA VAL A 250 -7.54 28.18 7.63
C VAL A 250 -9.05 27.99 7.88
N GLU A 251 -9.47 27.84 9.14
CA GLU A 251 -10.88 27.72 9.50
C GLU A 251 -11.71 28.96 9.15
N GLU A 252 -11.11 30.15 9.24
CA GLU A 252 -11.76 31.45 8.89
C GLU A 252 -11.58 31.79 7.40
N ALA A 253 -10.88 30.98 6.60
CA ALA A 253 -10.61 31.34 5.21
C ALA A 253 -11.87 31.30 4.34
N PRO A 254 -11.95 32.14 3.29
CA PRO A 254 -13.01 32.05 2.31
C PRO A 254 -13.16 30.64 1.76
N GLN A 255 -14.39 30.16 1.59
CA GLN A 255 -14.66 28.81 1.09
C GLN A 255 -14.83 28.83 -0.42
N ILE A 256 -14.17 27.93 -1.13
CA ILE A 256 -14.25 27.88 -2.60
C ILE A 256 -15.68 27.61 -3.11
N LEU A 257 -16.51 26.92 -2.34
CA LEU A 257 -17.90 26.64 -2.69
C LEU A 257 -18.74 27.89 -2.93
N ASP A 258 -18.40 29.05 -2.29
CA ASP A 258 -19.07 30.30 -2.47
C ASP A 258 -18.66 30.99 -3.80
N TRP A 259 -17.56 30.57 -4.39
CA TRP A 259 -16.98 31.15 -5.61
C TRP A 259 -17.22 30.30 -6.88
N LEU A 260 -17.91 29.17 -6.72
CA LEU A 260 -18.28 28.31 -7.87
C LEU A 260 -19.27 29.08 -8.78
N SER A 261 -19.05 28.95 -10.09
CA SER A 261 -20.05 29.31 -11.07
C SER A 261 -21.33 28.48 -10.87
N GLU A 262 -22.46 28.98 -11.37
CA GLU A 262 -23.72 28.25 -11.31
C GLU A 262 -23.59 26.84 -11.93
N LYS A 263 -22.85 26.72 -13.05
CA LYS A 263 -22.57 25.45 -13.71
C LYS A 263 -21.80 24.50 -12.82
N SER A 264 -20.72 24.96 -12.19
CA SER A 264 -19.90 24.12 -11.30
C SER A 264 -20.66 23.75 -10.03
N ARG A 265 -21.46 24.66 -9.50
CA ARG A 265 -22.33 24.40 -8.35
C ARG A 265 -23.37 23.33 -8.68
N THR A 266 -24.07 23.46 -9.81
CA THR A 266 -25.06 22.48 -10.25
C THR A 266 -24.43 21.12 -10.48
N TYR A 267 -23.26 21.08 -11.11
CA TYR A 267 -22.50 19.84 -11.30
C TYR A 267 -22.18 19.16 -9.96
N PHE A 268 -21.66 19.92 -9.00
CA PHE A 268 -21.31 19.39 -7.68
C PHE A 268 -22.54 18.90 -6.90
N MET A 269 -23.64 19.65 -6.94
CA MET A 269 -24.89 19.22 -6.30
C MET A 269 -25.40 17.90 -6.87
N GLN A 270 -25.32 17.71 -8.20
CA GLN A 270 -25.69 16.44 -8.83
C GLN A 270 -24.78 15.29 -8.40
N VAL A 271 -23.48 15.52 -8.20
CA VAL A 271 -22.59 14.48 -7.62
C VAL A 271 -23.07 14.05 -6.25
N LEU A 272 -23.45 15.01 -5.38
CA LEU A 272 -23.97 14.71 -4.04
C LEU A 272 -25.28 13.94 -4.09
N GLU A 273 -26.22 14.32 -4.96
CA GLU A 273 -27.48 13.62 -5.17
C GLU A 273 -27.27 12.16 -5.61
N TYR A 274 -26.30 11.90 -6.52
CA TYR A 274 -25.95 10.54 -6.93
C TYR A 274 -25.30 9.75 -5.78
N LEU A 275 -24.52 10.36 -4.91
CA LEU A 275 -23.95 9.70 -3.72
C LEU A 275 -25.02 9.34 -2.70
N ASP A 276 -26.02 10.25 -2.50
CA ASP A 276 -27.17 9.99 -1.64
C ASP A 276 -27.98 8.80 -2.15
N GLU A 277 -28.27 8.76 -3.46
CA GLU A 277 -29.00 7.63 -4.10
C GLU A 277 -28.20 6.32 -4.02
N ALA A 278 -26.85 6.39 -4.15
CA ALA A 278 -25.97 5.24 -4.01
C ALA A 278 -25.77 4.79 -2.54
N GLY A 279 -26.27 5.54 -1.57
CA GLY A 279 -26.09 5.25 -0.14
C GLY A 279 -24.65 5.36 0.33
N VAL A 280 -23.85 6.24 -0.28
CA VAL A 280 -22.45 6.48 0.11
C VAL A 280 -22.40 7.64 1.10
N PRO A 281 -22.01 7.41 2.36
CA PRO A 281 -21.94 8.48 3.35
C PRO A 281 -20.79 9.44 3.03
N TYR A 282 -21.08 10.72 3.04
CA TYR A 282 -20.08 11.78 2.83
C TYR A 282 -20.25 12.95 3.79
N ALA A 283 -19.19 13.74 3.91
CA ALA A 283 -19.21 15.02 4.61
C ALA A 283 -18.50 16.09 3.77
N LEU A 284 -19.09 17.27 3.70
CA LEU A 284 -18.48 18.41 3.02
C LEU A 284 -17.26 18.89 3.81
N LYS A 285 -16.14 19.09 3.12
CA LYS A 285 -14.91 19.63 3.70
C LYS A 285 -14.38 20.78 2.82
N PRO A 286 -14.85 22.02 3.02
CA PRO A 286 -14.50 23.15 2.17
C PRO A 286 -13.00 23.45 2.07
N THR A 287 -12.21 23.04 3.05
CA THR A 287 -10.74 23.16 3.05
C THR A 287 -10.03 22.03 2.31
N LEU A 288 -10.78 21.01 1.83
CA LEU A 288 -10.17 19.88 1.14
C LEU A 288 -9.62 20.32 -0.22
N VAL A 289 -8.31 20.20 -0.36
CA VAL A 289 -7.57 20.36 -1.61
C VAL A 289 -6.64 19.16 -1.79
N ARG A 290 -6.21 18.89 -3.03
CA ARG A 290 -5.34 17.76 -3.33
C ARG A 290 -3.88 18.18 -3.50
N GLY A 291 -2.98 17.22 -3.33
CA GLY A 291 -1.54 17.42 -3.42
C GLY A 291 -0.96 17.49 -4.84
N LEU A 292 -1.79 17.37 -5.86
CA LEU A 292 -1.45 17.32 -7.27
C LEU A 292 -2.27 18.41 -7.98
N ASP A 293 -1.64 19.14 -8.89
CA ASP A 293 -2.25 20.37 -9.46
C ASP A 293 -3.23 20.10 -10.61
N TYR A 294 -3.29 18.87 -11.13
CA TYR A 294 -4.16 18.53 -12.27
C TYR A 294 -5.65 18.44 -11.93
N TYR A 295 -6.03 18.42 -10.65
CA TYR A 295 -7.43 18.26 -10.26
C TYR A 295 -8.28 19.48 -10.64
N THR A 296 -9.55 19.20 -11.00
CA THR A 296 -10.62 20.14 -11.30
C THR A 296 -11.91 19.66 -10.65
N ASP A 297 -12.90 20.55 -10.49
CA ASP A 297 -14.25 20.22 -9.98
C ASP A 297 -14.21 19.35 -8.72
N THR A 298 -14.75 18.13 -8.77
CA THR A 298 -14.88 17.23 -7.63
C THR A 298 -13.53 16.72 -7.10
N VAL A 299 -13.29 16.87 -5.80
CA VAL A 299 -12.15 16.25 -5.07
C VAL A 299 -12.67 15.55 -3.82
N PHE A 300 -12.07 14.43 -3.47
CA PHE A 300 -12.49 13.64 -2.31
C PHE A 300 -11.35 12.86 -1.67
N GLU A 301 -11.56 12.49 -0.40
CA GLU A 301 -10.66 11.63 0.38
C GLU A 301 -11.47 10.67 1.24
N PHE A 302 -10.97 9.43 1.36
CA PHE A 302 -11.52 8.40 2.25
C PHE A 302 -10.81 8.46 3.59
N TYR A 303 -11.56 8.75 4.65
CA TYR A 303 -11.06 8.85 6.00
C TYR A 303 -11.59 7.73 6.89
N VAL A 304 -10.72 7.26 7.77
CA VAL A 304 -11.06 6.31 8.83
C VAL A 304 -10.68 6.94 10.17
N GLU A 305 -11.50 6.70 11.18
CA GLU A 305 -11.15 7.03 12.56
C GLU A 305 -10.20 5.97 13.12
N GLU A 306 -9.02 6.38 13.57
CA GLU A 306 -8.02 5.50 14.14
C GLU A 306 -7.95 5.65 15.66
N GLY A 307 -8.31 4.53 16.37
CA GLY A 307 -8.11 4.34 17.79
C GLY A 307 -8.91 5.27 18.71
N GLU A 308 -8.67 5.12 20.03
CA GLU A 308 -9.35 5.87 21.09
C GLU A 308 -9.08 7.39 21.06
N THR A 309 -8.06 7.84 20.33
CA THR A 309 -7.67 9.26 20.20
C THR A 309 -8.43 10.01 19.13
N GLY A 310 -9.30 9.34 18.35
CA GLY A 310 -10.09 9.96 17.29
C GLY A 310 -9.26 10.60 16.16
N SER A 311 -7.98 10.23 16.02
CA SER A 311 -7.15 10.75 14.92
C SER A 311 -7.63 10.19 13.60
N GLN A 312 -8.04 11.06 12.68
CA GLN A 312 -8.48 10.67 11.35
C GLN A 312 -7.29 10.46 10.42
N SER A 313 -7.30 9.37 9.66
CA SER A 313 -6.27 9.03 8.68
C SER A 313 -6.87 8.81 7.31
N ALA A 314 -6.36 9.54 6.31
CA ALA A 314 -6.77 9.33 4.93
C ALA A 314 -6.19 8.02 4.40
N LEU A 315 -7.04 7.14 3.88
CA LEU A 315 -6.64 5.90 3.19
C LEU A 315 -6.20 6.18 1.76
N GLY A 316 -6.72 7.23 1.17
CA GLY A 316 -6.49 7.69 -0.19
C GLY A 316 -7.55 8.66 -0.61
N GLY A 317 -7.68 8.90 -1.89
CA GLY A 317 -8.68 9.78 -2.46
C GLY A 317 -8.43 10.06 -3.92
N GLY A 318 -9.22 10.94 -4.49
CA GLY A 318 -9.22 11.21 -5.91
C GLY A 318 -9.91 12.50 -6.27
N GLY A 319 -10.43 12.53 -7.47
CA GLY A 319 -11.18 13.64 -8.02
C GLY A 319 -11.21 13.64 -9.54
N ARG A 320 -11.75 14.69 -10.10
CA ARG A 320 -11.80 14.96 -11.54
C ARG A 320 -10.54 15.69 -12.00
N TYR A 321 -10.08 15.39 -13.25
CA TYR A 321 -8.86 15.97 -13.81
C TYR A 321 -8.97 16.13 -15.34
N ASP A 322 -9.94 16.91 -15.79
CA ASP A 322 -10.32 17.05 -17.19
C ASP A 322 -9.21 17.63 -18.10
N GLY A 323 -8.26 18.39 -17.54
CA GLY A 323 -7.17 19.00 -18.31
C GLY A 323 -5.94 18.14 -18.53
N LEU A 324 -5.79 17.02 -17.79
CA LEU A 324 -4.54 16.25 -17.73
C LEU A 324 -4.15 15.65 -19.09
N ILE A 325 -5.09 15.06 -19.82
CA ILE A 325 -4.82 14.40 -21.11
C ILE A 325 -4.38 15.42 -22.16
N GLU A 326 -5.03 16.58 -22.20
CA GLU A 326 -4.66 17.69 -23.08
C GLU A 326 -3.26 18.24 -22.73
N GLU A 327 -2.97 18.42 -21.44
CA GLU A 327 -1.65 18.86 -20.97
C GLU A 327 -0.53 17.89 -21.38
N LEU A 328 -0.81 16.59 -21.44
CA LEU A 328 0.11 15.58 -21.90
C LEU A 328 0.22 15.49 -23.44
N GLY A 329 -0.57 16.26 -24.18
CA GLY A 329 -0.54 16.35 -25.63
C GLY A 329 -1.60 15.50 -26.35
N GLY A 330 -2.57 14.96 -25.61
CA GLY A 330 -3.74 14.31 -26.17
C GLY A 330 -4.84 15.31 -26.54
N GLN A 331 -5.99 14.80 -26.98
CA GLN A 331 -7.19 15.62 -27.17
C GLN A 331 -7.80 15.97 -25.80
N PRO A 332 -8.48 17.13 -25.67
CA PRO A 332 -9.25 17.45 -24.48
C PRO A 332 -10.19 16.30 -24.11
N THR A 333 -9.94 15.67 -22.97
CA THR A 333 -10.65 14.45 -22.56
C THR A 333 -10.90 14.48 -21.05
N PRO A 334 -12.18 14.52 -20.62
CA PRO A 334 -12.51 14.53 -19.22
C PRO A 334 -12.17 13.20 -18.55
N ALA A 335 -11.78 13.28 -17.29
CA ALA A 335 -11.43 12.07 -16.54
C ALA A 335 -11.63 12.27 -15.03
N ALA A 336 -11.92 11.17 -14.33
CA ALA A 336 -12.01 11.10 -12.89
C ALA A 336 -11.44 9.77 -12.38
N GLY A 337 -10.84 9.79 -11.20
CA GLY A 337 -10.25 8.57 -10.64
C GLY A 337 -9.88 8.71 -9.17
N PHE A 338 -9.41 7.60 -8.59
CA PHE A 338 -8.92 7.56 -7.22
C PHE A 338 -7.75 6.62 -7.05
N ALA A 339 -7.03 6.79 -5.94
CA ALA A 339 -5.99 5.88 -5.48
C ALA A 339 -6.05 5.68 -3.97
N LEU A 340 -5.98 4.42 -3.52
CA LEU A 340 -5.96 3.97 -2.13
C LEU A 340 -4.64 3.33 -1.78
N GLY A 341 -4.07 3.69 -0.62
CA GLY A 341 -2.83 3.11 -0.12
C GLY A 341 -3.05 1.79 0.60
N LEU A 342 -2.59 0.68 0.02
CA LEU A 342 -2.83 -0.67 0.54
C LEU A 342 -2.15 -0.95 1.87
N GLU A 343 -0.97 -0.38 2.14
CA GLU A 343 -0.28 -0.53 3.42
C GLU A 343 -1.05 0.11 4.58
N ARG A 344 -1.78 1.21 4.32
CA ARG A 344 -2.65 1.85 5.33
C ARG A 344 -3.85 0.97 5.64
N ILE A 345 -4.49 0.43 4.61
CA ILE A 345 -5.60 -0.52 4.73
C ILE A 345 -5.14 -1.77 5.49
N MET A 346 -4.01 -2.36 5.11
CA MET A 346 -3.43 -3.53 5.78
C MET A 346 -3.20 -3.27 7.28
N ARG A 347 -2.71 -2.07 7.65
CA ARG A 347 -2.48 -1.72 9.05
C ARG A 347 -3.77 -1.75 9.86
N ILE A 348 -4.87 -1.26 9.29
CA ILE A 348 -6.19 -1.25 9.94
C ILE A 348 -6.72 -2.68 10.06
N LEU A 349 -6.65 -3.48 8.99
CA LEU A 349 -7.06 -4.88 9.01
C LEU A 349 -6.32 -5.67 10.10
N ARG A 350 -5.00 -5.47 10.22
CA ARG A 350 -4.21 -6.10 11.29
C ARG A 350 -4.62 -5.66 12.70
N ALA A 351 -4.94 -4.39 12.88
CA ALA A 351 -5.40 -3.90 14.18
C ALA A 351 -6.76 -4.49 14.57
N LYS A 352 -7.66 -4.68 13.60
CA LYS A 352 -8.96 -5.33 13.81
C LYS A 352 -8.86 -6.81 14.17
N ASP A 353 -7.87 -7.51 13.63
CA ASP A 353 -7.65 -8.94 13.90
C ASP A 353 -6.83 -9.18 15.19
N ASP A 354 -6.69 -8.19 16.08
CA ASP A 354 -5.89 -8.25 17.33
C ASP A 354 -4.44 -8.73 17.11
N GLY A 355 -3.89 -8.48 15.93
CA GLY A 355 -2.56 -8.95 15.56
C GLY A 355 -2.46 -10.47 15.45
N ARG A 356 -3.57 -11.20 15.48
CA ARG A 356 -3.56 -12.64 15.17
C ARG A 356 -2.97 -12.78 13.78
N GLU A 357 -1.81 -13.45 13.71
CA GLU A 357 -1.30 -13.90 12.43
C GLU A 357 -2.41 -14.75 11.80
N LEU A 358 -3.10 -14.22 10.82
CA LEU A 358 -3.89 -15.07 9.95
C LEU A 358 -2.85 -16.04 9.39
N VAL A 359 -2.89 -17.29 9.87
CA VAL A 359 -1.92 -18.32 9.50
C VAL A 359 -1.90 -18.35 7.99
N GLY A 360 -0.89 -17.70 7.43
CA GLY A 360 -0.80 -17.42 6.02
C GLY A 360 -0.71 -18.69 5.21
N GLY A 361 -1.53 -18.76 4.20
CA GLY A 361 -1.26 -19.60 3.05
C GLY A 361 -1.67 -21.06 3.20
N ASN A 362 -2.64 -21.41 2.49
CA ASN A 362 -3.34 -22.67 2.30
C ASN A 362 -4.34 -23.00 3.41
N ASP A 363 -5.62 -22.79 3.10
CA ASP A 363 -6.77 -23.35 3.82
C ASP A 363 -6.77 -24.90 3.77
N SER A 364 -5.62 -25.51 3.55
CA SER A 364 -5.47 -26.94 3.55
C SER A 364 -5.63 -27.48 4.97
N LYS A 365 -6.73 -28.17 5.16
CA LYS A 365 -7.07 -28.84 6.42
C LYS A 365 -6.29 -30.16 6.58
N ILE A 366 -5.41 -30.49 5.65
CA ILE A 366 -4.74 -31.80 5.56
C ILE A 366 -3.23 -31.66 5.53
N PHE A 367 -2.54 -32.47 6.34
CA PHE A 367 -1.08 -32.60 6.29
C PHE A 367 -0.68 -34.00 5.84
N PHE A 368 0.32 -34.12 4.97
CA PHE A 368 0.87 -35.40 4.55
C PHE A 368 2.19 -35.67 5.27
N ALA A 369 2.22 -36.68 6.14
CA ALA A 369 3.39 -37.16 6.87
C ALA A 369 3.91 -38.48 6.29
N GLN A 370 5.20 -38.69 6.36
CA GLN A 370 5.84 -39.89 5.85
C GLN A 370 6.94 -40.42 6.79
N LEU A 371 7.22 -41.72 6.74
CA LEU A 371 8.28 -42.35 7.54
C LEU A 371 9.07 -43.36 6.70
N GLY A 372 10.35 -43.07 6.48
CA GLY A 372 11.26 -43.89 5.69
C GLY A 372 11.45 -43.42 4.25
N GLU A 373 12.58 -43.78 3.64
CA GLU A 373 12.97 -43.25 2.33
C GLU A 373 12.04 -43.71 1.19
N GLN A 374 11.60 -44.93 1.20
CA GLN A 374 10.68 -45.45 0.18
C GLN A 374 9.31 -44.78 0.29
N SER A 375 8.80 -44.61 1.53
CA SER A 375 7.55 -43.90 1.80
C SER A 375 7.64 -42.45 1.39
N ARG A 376 8.80 -41.79 1.55
CA ARG A 376 9.02 -40.39 1.11
C ARG A 376 8.91 -40.26 -0.41
N ARG A 377 9.52 -41.16 -1.18
CA ARG A 377 9.40 -41.15 -2.64
C ARG A 377 7.99 -41.40 -3.08
N ARG A 378 7.29 -42.33 -2.47
CA ARG A 378 5.87 -42.62 -2.78
C ARG A 378 4.98 -41.47 -2.39
N ALA A 379 5.20 -40.83 -1.21
CA ALA A 379 4.45 -39.66 -0.72
C ALA A 379 4.52 -38.50 -1.71
N LEU A 380 5.67 -38.21 -2.30
CA LEU A 380 5.79 -37.16 -3.32
C LEU A 380 4.87 -37.45 -4.50
N GLY A 381 4.88 -38.67 -5.03
CA GLY A 381 3.99 -39.02 -6.14
C GLY A 381 2.50 -38.93 -5.79
N MET A 382 2.13 -39.33 -4.56
CA MET A 382 0.74 -39.21 -4.08
C MET A 382 0.31 -37.76 -3.90
N ILE A 383 1.17 -36.92 -3.33
CA ILE A 383 0.90 -35.47 -3.18
C ILE A 383 0.70 -34.81 -4.54
N GLU A 384 1.53 -35.14 -5.53
CA GLU A 384 1.33 -34.64 -6.90
C GLU A 384 0.05 -35.15 -7.55
N GLY A 385 -0.34 -36.39 -7.27
CA GLY A 385 -1.66 -36.93 -7.67
C GLY A 385 -2.81 -36.10 -7.08
N LEU A 386 -2.80 -35.88 -5.77
CA LEU A 386 -3.82 -35.09 -5.07
C LEU A 386 -3.89 -33.64 -5.59
N ARG A 387 -2.75 -33.02 -5.88
CA ARG A 387 -2.72 -31.68 -6.48
C ARG A 387 -3.41 -31.60 -7.83
N ARG A 388 -3.24 -32.64 -8.69
CA ARG A 388 -3.94 -32.73 -9.99
C ARG A 388 -5.44 -32.91 -9.83
N GLU A 389 -5.88 -33.52 -8.73
CA GLU A 389 -7.27 -33.64 -8.33
C GLU A 389 -7.83 -32.37 -7.65
N GLY A 390 -7.02 -31.29 -7.53
CA GLY A 390 -7.40 -30.06 -6.85
C GLY A 390 -7.35 -30.13 -5.32
N ILE A 391 -6.82 -31.22 -4.75
CA ILE A 391 -6.71 -31.40 -3.31
C ILE A 391 -5.34 -30.88 -2.85
N VAL A 392 -5.35 -29.78 -2.11
CA VAL A 392 -4.13 -29.20 -1.56
C VAL A 392 -3.82 -29.81 -0.20
N VAL A 393 -2.60 -30.31 -0.04
CA VAL A 393 -2.08 -30.87 1.23
C VAL A 393 -0.81 -30.16 1.64
N GLN A 394 -0.68 -29.90 2.92
CA GLN A 394 0.58 -29.41 3.51
C GLN A 394 1.52 -30.60 3.77
N HIS A 395 2.80 -30.38 3.67
CA HIS A 395 3.79 -31.42 3.93
C HIS A 395 5.17 -30.85 4.25
N ASN A 396 6.02 -31.67 4.85
CA ASN A 396 7.45 -31.39 4.94
C ASN A 396 8.23 -32.69 4.72
N LEU A 397 8.48 -33.01 3.45
CA LEU A 397 9.16 -34.24 3.07
C LEU A 397 10.65 -34.33 3.51
N ALA A 398 11.26 -33.19 3.87
CA ALA A 398 12.62 -33.14 4.40
C ALA A 398 12.71 -33.64 5.86
N LYS A 399 11.63 -33.58 6.63
CA LYS A 399 11.56 -34.08 8.00
C LYS A 399 11.49 -35.61 8.01
N THR A 400 12.32 -36.26 8.82
CA THR A 400 12.40 -37.73 8.93
C THR A 400 11.62 -38.29 10.13
N SER A 401 11.42 -37.48 11.19
CA SER A 401 10.70 -37.89 12.38
C SER A 401 9.21 -37.67 12.22
N LEU A 402 8.39 -38.70 12.40
CA LEU A 402 6.92 -38.59 12.39
C LEU A 402 6.43 -37.61 13.47
N LYS A 403 7.02 -37.66 14.68
CA LYS A 403 6.67 -36.73 15.78
C LYS A 403 6.84 -35.27 15.35
N ALA A 404 8.00 -34.93 14.74
CA ALA A 404 8.28 -33.59 14.29
C ALA A 404 7.37 -33.13 13.12
N GLN A 405 6.88 -34.07 12.30
CA GLN A 405 5.92 -33.78 11.24
C GLN A 405 4.52 -33.53 11.81
N LEU A 406 4.08 -34.32 12.80
CA LEU A 406 2.78 -34.12 13.47
C LEU A 406 2.77 -32.84 14.33
N GLU A 407 3.87 -32.48 14.98
CA GLU A 407 4.04 -31.19 15.65
C GLU A 407 3.91 -30.02 14.66
N LEU A 408 4.45 -30.17 13.46
CA LEU A 408 4.32 -29.19 12.39
C LEU A 408 2.86 -29.12 11.88
N ALA A 409 2.20 -30.27 11.72
CA ALA A 409 0.79 -30.36 11.34
C ALA A 409 -0.11 -29.60 12.36
N ASN A 410 0.13 -29.81 13.67
CA ASN A 410 -0.55 -29.06 14.73
C ASN A 410 -0.29 -27.56 14.63
N LYS A 411 0.96 -27.16 14.39
CA LYS A 411 1.32 -25.74 14.22
C LYS A 411 0.63 -25.08 13.03
N TYR A 412 0.36 -25.85 11.98
CA TYR A 412 -0.37 -25.39 10.80
C TYR A 412 -1.89 -25.40 10.99
N GLY A 413 -2.38 -25.93 12.11
CA GLY A 413 -3.82 -25.96 12.42
C GLY A 413 -4.62 -26.87 11.49
N VAL A 414 -3.99 -27.90 10.91
CA VAL A 414 -4.70 -28.86 10.04
C VAL A 414 -5.60 -29.76 10.88
N THR A 415 -6.74 -30.16 10.31
CA THR A 415 -7.70 -31.04 10.97
C THR A 415 -7.33 -32.51 10.87
N HIS A 416 -6.66 -32.89 9.78
CA HIS A 416 -6.32 -34.30 9.51
C HIS A 416 -4.87 -34.45 9.04
N ALA A 417 -4.24 -35.57 9.39
CA ALA A 417 -2.94 -35.95 8.87
C ALA A 417 -3.02 -37.30 8.14
N VAL A 418 -2.55 -37.33 6.89
CA VAL A 418 -2.29 -38.56 6.14
C VAL A 418 -0.90 -39.06 6.51
N ILE A 419 -0.77 -40.29 6.92
CA ILE A 419 0.50 -40.88 7.36
C ILE A 419 0.82 -42.10 6.46
N LEU A 420 2.04 -42.11 5.88
CA LEU A 420 2.55 -43.20 5.08
C LEU A 420 3.86 -43.72 5.68
N GLY A 421 3.81 -44.82 6.37
CA GLY A 421 4.96 -45.57 6.87
C GLY A 421 5.34 -46.71 5.93
N GLN A 422 6.34 -47.50 6.32
CA GLN A 422 6.78 -48.65 5.53
C GLN A 422 5.70 -49.75 5.47
N LYS A 423 4.98 -49.99 6.58
CA LYS A 423 3.90 -50.98 6.62
C LYS A 423 2.78 -50.58 5.68
N GLU A 424 2.31 -49.35 5.79
CA GLU A 424 1.23 -48.81 4.94
C GLU A 424 1.62 -48.81 3.47
N LEU A 425 2.92 -48.57 3.17
CA LEU A 425 3.43 -48.66 1.80
C LEU A 425 3.33 -50.08 1.23
N LEU A 426 3.71 -51.11 2.02
CA LEU A 426 3.64 -52.51 1.61
C LEU A 426 2.19 -52.99 1.46
N ASP A 427 1.31 -52.54 2.35
CA ASP A 427 -0.10 -52.92 2.37
C ASP A 427 -0.93 -52.12 1.31
N GLY A 428 -0.31 -51.19 0.58
CA GLY A 428 -1.01 -50.34 -0.38
C GLY A 428 -2.02 -49.39 0.27
N ALA A 429 -1.85 -49.05 1.54
CA ALA A 429 -2.72 -48.26 2.38
C ALA A 429 -2.05 -46.97 2.86
N VAL A 430 -2.83 -46.10 3.50
CA VAL A 430 -2.41 -44.92 4.28
C VAL A 430 -3.25 -44.84 5.53
N ILE A 431 -2.73 -44.18 6.55
CA ILE A 431 -3.51 -43.83 7.75
C ILE A 431 -3.99 -42.40 7.62
N ILE A 432 -5.28 -42.13 7.80
CA ILE A 432 -5.85 -40.79 8.00
C ILE A 432 -6.09 -40.64 9.51
N ARG A 433 -5.44 -39.65 10.10
CA ARG A 433 -5.56 -39.33 11.52
C ARG A 433 -6.29 -38.02 11.69
N ASP A 434 -7.37 -38.03 12.45
CA ASP A 434 -7.99 -36.83 12.98
C ASP A 434 -7.07 -36.22 14.06
N MET A 435 -6.74 -34.94 13.92
CA MET A 435 -5.75 -34.28 14.78
C MET A 435 -6.30 -33.86 16.14
N GLU A 436 -7.62 -33.70 16.26
CA GLU A 436 -8.30 -33.33 17.50
C GLU A 436 -8.59 -34.59 18.36
N SER A 437 -9.33 -35.54 17.81
CA SER A 437 -9.70 -36.77 18.52
C SER A 437 -8.60 -37.81 18.61
N GLY A 438 -7.61 -37.72 17.71
CA GLY A 438 -6.53 -38.72 17.58
C GLY A 438 -6.98 -40.03 16.93
N ILE A 439 -8.23 -40.17 16.50
CA ILE A 439 -8.77 -41.36 15.82
C ILE A 439 -8.03 -41.57 14.52
N GLN A 440 -7.76 -42.83 14.18
CA GLN A 440 -7.03 -43.24 12.98
C GLN A 440 -7.89 -44.22 12.16
N GLU A 441 -7.90 -44.00 10.85
CA GLU A 441 -8.58 -44.84 9.89
C GLU A 441 -7.58 -45.27 8.79
N ILE A 442 -7.61 -46.57 8.43
CA ILE A 442 -6.77 -47.12 7.37
C ILE A 442 -7.54 -47.06 6.06
N VAL A 443 -6.97 -46.42 5.06
CA VAL A 443 -7.58 -46.18 3.75
C VAL A 443 -6.67 -46.72 2.63
N ASP A 444 -7.24 -47.34 1.62
CA ASP A 444 -6.50 -47.77 0.40
C ASP A 444 -5.97 -46.52 -0.34
N GLN A 445 -4.68 -46.56 -0.75
CA GLN A 445 -4.03 -45.45 -1.47
C GLN A 445 -4.82 -45.00 -2.69
N LYS A 446 -5.50 -45.90 -3.40
CA LYS A 446 -6.31 -45.58 -4.59
C LYS A 446 -7.60 -44.81 -4.26
N LYS A 447 -8.06 -44.92 -3.03
CA LYS A 447 -9.27 -44.22 -2.56
C LYS A 447 -8.98 -42.93 -1.81
N LEU A 448 -7.70 -42.62 -1.59
CA LEU A 448 -7.29 -41.49 -0.76
C LEU A 448 -7.93 -40.16 -1.21
N GLY A 449 -7.88 -39.82 -2.50
CA GLY A 449 -8.48 -38.57 -3.02
C GLY A 449 -9.94 -38.44 -2.65
N LYS A 450 -10.74 -39.50 -2.88
CA LYS A 450 -12.19 -39.49 -2.56
C LYS A 450 -12.48 -39.35 -1.07
N GLU A 451 -11.67 -39.96 -0.20
CA GLU A 451 -11.86 -39.83 1.24
C GLU A 451 -11.47 -38.43 1.74
N LEU A 452 -10.40 -37.85 1.21
CA LEU A 452 -10.00 -36.49 1.51
C LEU A 452 -11.06 -35.46 1.04
N GLU A 453 -11.67 -35.65 -0.13
CA GLU A 453 -12.79 -34.80 -0.59
C GLU A 453 -13.98 -34.85 0.37
N LYS A 454 -14.33 -36.04 0.91
CA LYS A 454 -15.41 -36.14 1.91
C LYS A 454 -15.09 -35.35 3.18
N ILE A 455 -13.85 -35.43 3.66
CA ILE A 455 -13.38 -34.68 4.83
C ILE A 455 -13.48 -33.17 4.57
N LEU A 456 -13.02 -32.72 3.40
CA LEU A 456 -13.06 -31.31 3.02
C LEU A 456 -14.46 -30.76 2.86
N LYS A 457 -15.42 -31.58 2.39
CA LYS A 457 -16.85 -31.22 2.25
C LYS A 457 -17.59 -31.16 3.58
N LYS A 458 -17.25 -32.03 4.56
CA LYS A 458 -17.87 -32.03 5.90
C LYS A 458 -17.46 -30.83 6.77
N GLY A 459 -16.39 -30.14 6.41
CA GLY A 459 -15.87 -28.99 7.15
C GLY A 459 -16.23 -27.63 6.53
N LYS A 460 -17.12 -27.58 5.53
CA LYS A 460 -17.79 -26.38 5.05
C LYS A 460 -19.16 -26.28 5.70
#